data_af199515f522776455c27b7dceca9015
#
_entry.id   af199515f522776455c27b7dceca9015
#
_cell.length_a   1.000
_cell.length_b   1.000
_cell.length_c   1.000
_cell.angle_alpha   90.00
_cell.angle_beta   90.00
_cell.angle_gamma   90.00
#
_symmetry.space_group_name_H-M   'P 1'
#
loop_
_entity.id
_entity.type
_entity.pdbx_description
1 polymer ?
#
loop_
_entity_poly.entity_id
_entity_poly.type
_entity_poly.pdbx_seq_one_letter_code
_entity_poly.pdbx_strand_id
1 'polypeptide(L)'
;MLNLASFLQLLKESFRDLLPIILVIMFFQLAIIQTVPENWLSTTIGLAIVGVGLAVFLLGLEVGIFPVGEGLAADFAHKGSTGWIILFAFMIGFGTTVAEPALLVIADKAAGISSGRIDAFTLRMVVAFSVGFAIVIGVWRIIKGTPIHYYIITGYILVVAATYFSPKEIVGLAFDLGGVTTSTVTVPLVAALGIGLASTIKGRNPVLDGFGLIAFASLTPMIFVQFYGVYVYQFIEASDIVMPVAQHIVETAPAFNFSLIALLKGLLGVIVDVVPILGVILFFQYIILKKPIENLKEVLIGFALVIVGLDAFIIGLEMGLFSLGETMAQQLTQNDSNVIIYTFAGAIGFSTTMAEPSLTAIARKAKEISDGKINDFVLRLAVALGVSIGIALGAFRIVNGGDIVYYIIVGYMFVIALTFIAPKYIIPIAYDSGGVTTSTVTVPLVAALGLGLATNIPGRDPLIDGFGLIAFASLFPMITVMAYGVITERMGVKGEHEKEEIHLDELRHALADAENMGLSTVHVHGTGKRHSYEMQFSAVHVIVPHEKEEAALLAAKEAGARGVTIMS
;
A
#
# COMPACT_ATOMS: atom_id res chain seq x y z
N MET A 1 -1.79 11.06 -25.04
CA MET A 1 -2.35 10.33 -26.22
C MET A 1 -2.59 8.89 -25.83
N LEU A 2 -3.80 8.38 -26.08
CA LEU A 2 -4.10 6.94 -25.98
C LEU A 2 -3.14 6.17 -26.89
N ASN A 3 -2.18 5.47 -26.30
CA ASN A 3 -1.21 4.69 -27.04
C ASN A 3 -1.52 3.20 -26.83
N LEU A 4 -1.74 2.47 -27.92
CA LEU A 4 -1.99 1.03 -27.87
C LEU A 4 -0.86 0.29 -27.14
N ALA A 5 0.37 0.77 -27.23
CA ALA A 5 1.52 0.19 -26.52
C ALA A 5 1.37 0.32 -24.99
N SER A 6 0.92 1.47 -24.47
CA SER A 6 0.65 1.67 -23.04
C SER A 6 -0.48 0.75 -22.55
N PHE A 7 -1.57 0.64 -23.31
CA PHE A 7 -2.65 -0.30 -22.98
C PHE A 7 -2.17 -1.76 -22.94
N LEU A 8 -1.41 -2.19 -23.94
CA LEU A 8 -0.87 -3.56 -23.97
C LEU A 8 0.12 -3.81 -22.83
N GLN A 9 0.87 -2.80 -22.43
CA GLN A 9 1.76 -2.88 -21.27
C GLN A 9 0.95 -3.05 -19.97
N LEU A 10 -0.05 -2.21 -19.72
CA LEU A 10 -0.93 -2.31 -18.55
C LEU A 10 -1.68 -3.65 -18.53
N LEU A 11 -2.15 -4.11 -19.67
CA LEU A 11 -2.79 -5.42 -19.80
C LEU A 11 -1.84 -6.55 -19.41
N LYS A 12 -0.61 -6.52 -19.92
CA LYS A 12 0.44 -7.50 -19.56
C LYS A 12 0.76 -7.44 -18.06
N GLU A 13 0.85 -6.26 -17.48
CA GLU A 13 1.11 -6.06 -16.06
C GLU A 13 -0.04 -6.62 -15.22
N SER A 14 -1.29 -6.31 -15.54
CA SER A 14 -2.48 -6.82 -14.85
C SER A 14 -2.56 -8.35 -14.86
N PHE A 15 -2.28 -8.99 -16.00
CA PHE A 15 -2.24 -10.46 -16.06
C PHE A 15 -1.02 -11.06 -15.35
N ARG A 16 0.11 -10.37 -15.35
CA ARG A 16 1.30 -10.80 -14.60
C ARG A 16 1.02 -10.80 -13.08
N ASP A 17 0.25 -9.84 -12.59
CA ASP A 17 -0.10 -9.73 -11.18
C ASP A 17 -1.11 -10.80 -10.73
N LEU A 18 -1.97 -11.27 -11.64
CA LEU A 18 -2.87 -12.40 -11.42
C LEU A 18 -2.17 -13.77 -11.49
N LEU A 19 -1.07 -13.87 -12.24
CA LEU A 19 -0.42 -15.15 -12.55
C LEU A 19 0.01 -15.95 -11.30
N PRO A 20 0.68 -15.37 -10.27
CA PRO A 20 1.08 -16.12 -9.09
C PRO A 20 -0.13 -16.68 -8.32
N ILE A 21 -1.24 -15.94 -8.28
CA ILE A 21 -2.50 -16.38 -7.66
C ILE A 21 -3.04 -17.60 -8.39
N ILE A 22 -3.14 -17.50 -9.73
CA ILE A 22 -3.61 -18.59 -10.58
C ILE A 22 -2.75 -19.83 -10.40
N LEU A 23 -1.41 -19.67 -10.33
CA LEU A 23 -0.49 -20.79 -10.15
C LEU A 23 -0.68 -21.49 -8.79
N VAL A 24 -0.82 -20.74 -7.70
CA VAL A 24 -1.10 -21.31 -6.37
C VAL A 24 -2.41 -22.07 -6.38
N ILE A 25 -3.47 -21.49 -6.92
CA ILE A 25 -4.78 -22.11 -6.96
C ILE A 25 -4.76 -23.36 -7.83
N MET A 26 -4.15 -23.30 -9.01
CA MET A 26 -3.99 -24.48 -9.88
C MET A 26 -3.21 -25.59 -9.19
N PHE A 27 -2.15 -25.25 -8.43
CA PHE A 27 -1.40 -26.23 -7.67
C PHE A 27 -2.28 -26.93 -6.63
N PHE A 28 -3.02 -26.16 -5.81
CA PHE A 28 -3.89 -26.74 -4.80
C PHE A 28 -5.04 -27.52 -5.42
N GLN A 29 -5.63 -27.01 -6.52
CA GLN A 29 -6.73 -27.69 -7.20
C GLN A 29 -6.32 -29.01 -7.83
N LEU A 30 -5.15 -29.06 -8.49
CA LEU A 30 -4.68 -30.25 -9.23
C LEU A 30 -3.96 -31.26 -8.33
N ALA A 31 -3.13 -30.79 -7.38
CA ALA A 31 -2.28 -31.66 -6.58
C ALA A 31 -2.94 -32.10 -5.25
N ILE A 32 -3.82 -31.28 -4.67
CA ILE A 32 -4.36 -31.51 -3.32
C ILE A 32 -5.86 -31.86 -3.37
N ILE A 33 -6.67 -31.00 -3.99
CA ILE A 33 -8.13 -31.16 -4.01
C ILE A 33 -8.57 -32.18 -5.05
N GLN A 34 -7.91 -32.19 -6.21
CA GLN A 34 -8.10 -33.15 -7.31
C GLN A 34 -9.52 -33.21 -7.89
N THR A 35 -10.33 -32.17 -7.67
CA THR A 35 -11.68 -32.02 -8.21
C THR A 35 -11.78 -30.72 -8.99
N VAL A 36 -12.54 -30.72 -10.09
CA VAL A 36 -12.79 -29.49 -10.85
C VAL A 36 -14.03 -28.81 -10.31
N PRO A 37 -13.98 -27.52 -9.91
CA PRO A 37 -15.16 -26.80 -9.46
C PRO A 37 -16.23 -26.72 -10.58
N GLU A 38 -17.51 -26.79 -10.23
CA GLU A 38 -18.60 -26.67 -11.22
C GLU A 38 -18.59 -25.31 -11.93
N ASN A 39 -18.13 -24.26 -11.26
CA ASN A 39 -18.06 -22.87 -11.74
C ASN A 39 -16.73 -22.49 -12.41
N TRP A 40 -15.85 -23.46 -12.74
CA TRP A 40 -14.50 -23.19 -13.26
C TRP A 40 -14.49 -22.28 -14.49
N LEU A 41 -15.47 -22.44 -15.40
CA LEU A 41 -15.55 -21.65 -16.64
C LEU A 41 -15.92 -20.19 -16.32
N SER A 42 -16.94 -19.98 -15.48
CA SER A 42 -17.36 -18.67 -15.01
C SER A 42 -16.24 -17.93 -14.28
N THR A 43 -15.54 -18.64 -13.40
CA THR A 43 -14.39 -18.11 -12.66
C THR A 43 -13.22 -17.71 -13.57
N THR A 44 -12.91 -18.54 -14.58
CA THR A 44 -11.84 -18.23 -15.55
C THR A 44 -12.19 -17.01 -16.39
N ILE A 45 -13.44 -16.88 -16.84
CA ILE A 45 -13.93 -15.69 -17.55
C ILE A 45 -13.86 -14.47 -16.64
N GLY A 46 -14.28 -14.61 -15.37
CA GLY A 46 -14.20 -13.56 -14.35
C GLY A 46 -12.76 -13.06 -14.17
N LEU A 47 -11.78 -13.95 -14.05
CA LEU A 47 -10.37 -13.59 -13.95
C LEU A 47 -9.84 -12.85 -15.19
N ALA A 48 -10.29 -13.26 -16.39
CA ALA A 48 -9.96 -12.55 -17.62
C ALA A 48 -10.56 -11.13 -17.64
N ILE A 49 -11.80 -10.99 -17.18
CA ILE A 49 -12.47 -9.68 -17.04
C ILE A 49 -11.76 -8.81 -16.00
N VAL A 50 -11.31 -9.37 -14.87
CA VAL A 50 -10.47 -8.65 -13.87
C VAL A 50 -9.24 -8.05 -14.54
N GLY A 51 -8.48 -8.85 -15.28
CA GLY A 51 -7.25 -8.39 -15.93
C GLY A 51 -7.50 -7.27 -16.95
N VAL A 52 -8.52 -7.41 -17.78
CA VAL A 52 -8.90 -6.39 -18.78
C VAL A 52 -9.49 -5.15 -18.11
N GLY A 53 -10.41 -5.33 -17.15
CA GLY A 53 -11.05 -4.24 -16.42
C GLY A 53 -10.03 -3.40 -15.66
N LEU A 54 -9.08 -4.04 -14.97
CA LEU A 54 -7.98 -3.37 -14.27
C LEU A 54 -7.10 -2.58 -15.23
N ALA A 55 -6.72 -3.15 -16.37
CA ALA A 55 -5.90 -2.47 -17.37
C ALA A 55 -6.60 -1.22 -17.94
N VAL A 56 -7.89 -1.31 -18.25
CA VAL A 56 -8.69 -0.18 -18.75
C VAL A 56 -8.88 0.89 -17.68
N PHE A 57 -9.13 0.48 -16.43
CA PHE A 57 -9.25 1.36 -15.28
C PHE A 57 -7.96 2.15 -15.04
N LEU A 58 -6.81 1.46 -14.98
CA LEU A 58 -5.49 2.10 -14.80
C LEU A 58 -5.16 3.05 -15.95
N LEU A 59 -5.43 2.65 -17.20
CA LEU A 59 -5.26 3.54 -18.36
C LEU A 59 -6.10 4.80 -18.22
N GLY A 60 -7.35 4.66 -17.77
CA GLY A 60 -8.24 5.79 -17.52
C GLY A 60 -7.70 6.76 -16.46
N LEU A 61 -7.10 6.23 -15.39
CA LEU A 61 -6.44 7.02 -14.34
C LEU A 61 -5.21 7.77 -14.88
N GLU A 62 -4.34 7.08 -15.63
CA GLU A 62 -3.14 7.67 -16.21
C GLU A 62 -3.43 8.79 -17.21
N VAL A 63 -4.49 8.63 -18.00
CA VAL A 63 -4.86 9.61 -19.02
C VAL A 63 -5.70 10.76 -18.46
N GLY A 64 -6.59 10.46 -17.50
CA GLY A 64 -7.60 11.41 -17.04
C GLY A 64 -7.32 12.04 -15.67
N ILE A 65 -7.04 11.25 -14.66
CA ILE A 65 -7.03 11.71 -13.27
C ILE A 65 -5.64 12.13 -12.81
N PHE A 66 -4.60 11.34 -13.08
CA PHE A 66 -3.24 11.62 -12.60
C PHE A 66 -2.67 12.93 -13.12
N PRO A 67 -2.75 13.27 -14.43
CA PRO A 67 -2.19 14.53 -14.93
C PRO A 67 -2.85 15.76 -14.29
N VAL A 68 -4.17 15.70 -14.04
CA VAL A 68 -4.90 16.78 -13.37
C VAL A 68 -4.48 16.86 -11.90
N GLY A 69 -4.37 15.72 -11.21
CA GLY A 69 -3.93 15.65 -9.81
C GLY A 69 -2.51 16.20 -9.63
N GLU A 70 -1.58 15.81 -10.48
CA GLU A 70 -0.18 16.31 -10.47
C GLU A 70 -0.12 17.81 -10.77
N GLY A 71 -0.88 18.29 -11.75
CA GLY A 71 -0.98 19.71 -12.09
C GLY A 71 -1.53 20.54 -10.92
N LEU A 72 -2.58 20.06 -10.26
CA LEU A 72 -3.14 20.68 -9.05
C LEU A 72 -2.12 20.72 -7.91
N ALA A 73 -1.40 19.62 -7.66
CA ALA A 73 -0.36 19.54 -6.64
C ALA A 73 0.75 20.56 -6.87
N ALA A 74 1.24 20.66 -8.12
CA ALA A 74 2.26 21.63 -8.50
C ALA A 74 1.78 23.08 -8.32
N ASP A 75 0.56 23.40 -8.77
CA ASP A 75 -0.01 24.75 -8.63
C ASP A 75 -0.19 25.16 -7.16
N PHE A 76 -0.57 24.23 -6.26
CA PHE A 76 -0.69 24.51 -4.83
C PHE A 76 0.67 24.65 -4.14
N ALA A 77 1.66 23.86 -4.51
CA ALA A 77 3.02 24.00 -4.01
C ALA A 77 3.60 25.41 -4.33
N HIS A 78 3.34 25.91 -5.54
CA HIS A 78 3.76 27.26 -5.95
C HIS A 78 3.01 28.38 -5.22
N LYS A 79 1.73 28.20 -4.84
CA LYS A 79 0.96 29.20 -4.07
C LYS A 79 1.46 29.38 -2.64
N GLY A 80 2.21 28.44 -2.07
CA GLY A 80 2.83 28.54 -0.75
C GLY A 80 1.86 28.62 0.44
N SER A 81 0.57 28.35 0.23
CA SER A 81 -0.44 28.42 1.28
C SER A 81 -0.67 27.06 1.93
N THR A 82 -0.27 26.93 3.20
CA THR A 82 -0.46 25.70 3.99
C THR A 82 -1.92 25.24 4.02
N GLY A 83 -2.87 26.16 4.09
CA GLY A 83 -4.29 25.82 4.11
C GLY A 83 -4.77 25.11 2.84
N TRP A 84 -4.30 25.56 1.67
CA TRP A 84 -4.64 24.92 0.40
C TRP A 84 -3.96 23.57 0.24
N ILE A 85 -2.72 23.41 0.70
CA ILE A 85 -2.01 22.13 0.71
C ILE A 85 -2.77 21.10 1.57
N ILE A 86 -3.22 21.50 2.76
CA ILE A 86 -4.00 20.63 3.66
C ILE A 86 -5.35 20.25 3.04
N LEU A 87 -6.07 21.20 2.46
CA LEU A 87 -7.35 20.90 1.79
C LEU A 87 -7.15 19.98 0.60
N PHE A 88 -6.11 20.20 -0.20
CA PHE A 88 -5.75 19.34 -1.31
C PHE A 88 -5.38 17.92 -0.85
N ALA A 89 -4.59 17.79 0.22
CA ALA A 89 -4.24 16.52 0.83
C ALA A 89 -5.49 15.74 1.30
N PHE A 90 -6.45 16.43 1.96
CA PHE A 90 -7.72 15.83 2.32
C PHE A 90 -8.47 15.29 1.10
N MET A 91 -8.57 16.10 0.06
CA MET A 91 -9.36 15.77 -1.12
C MET A 91 -8.74 14.65 -1.96
N ILE A 92 -7.40 14.54 -1.99
CA ILE A 92 -6.71 13.38 -2.59
C ILE A 92 -7.10 12.10 -1.82
N GLY A 93 -6.90 12.08 -0.49
CA GLY A 93 -7.21 10.91 0.32
C GLY A 93 -8.69 10.50 0.23
N PHE A 94 -9.60 11.47 0.33
CA PHE A 94 -11.03 11.24 0.19
C PHE A 94 -11.40 10.72 -1.20
N GLY A 95 -10.97 11.44 -2.25
CA GLY A 95 -11.35 11.14 -3.63
C GLY A 95 -10.84 9.78 -4.12
N THR A 96 -9.58 9.44 -3.85
CA THR A 96 -9.03 8.13 -4.24
C THR A 96 -9.71 6.97 -3.52
N THR A 97 -10.16 7.18 -2.28
CA THR A 97 -10.77 6.13 -1.48
C THR A 97 -12.24 5.90 -1.83
N VAL A 98 -13.00 6.95 -2.17
CA VAL A 98 -14.42 6.79 -2.53
C VAL A 98 -14.63 5.83 -3.70
N ALA A 99 -13.76 5.88 -4.70
CA ALA A 99 -13.84 5.05 -5.89
C ALA A 99 -12.92 3.81 -5.82
N GLU A 100 -12.46 3.44 -4.62
CA GLU A 100 -11.61 2.26 -4.45
C GLU A 100 -12.43 0.99 -4.71
N PRO A 101 -12.09 0.20 -5.76
CA PRO A 101 -12.90 -0.97 -6.14
C PRO A 101 -13.04 -2.02 -5.04
N ALA A 102 -11.95 -2.26 -4.30
CA ALA A 102 -11.97 -3.23 -3.21
C ALA A 102 -12.89 -2.78 -2.06
N LEU A 103 -12.91 -1.47 -1.77
CA LEU A 103 -13.80 -0.89 -0.76
C LEU A 103 -15.28 -1.04 -1.17
N LEU A 104 -15.60 -0.81 -2.45
CA LEU A 104 -16.95 -0.99 -2.98
C LEU A 104 -17.46 -2.41 -2.67
N VAL A 105 -16.69 -3.41 -3.09
CA VAL A 105 -17.11 -4.81 -2.96
C VAL A 105 -17.17 -5.26 -1.50
N ILE A 106 -16.20 -4.86 -0.66
CA ILE A 106 -16.21 -5.22 0.77
C ILE A 106 -17.39 -4.56 1.51
N ALA A 107 -17.69 -3.30 1.20
CA ALA A 107 -18.83 -2.60 1.80
C ALA A 107 -20.17 -3.26 1.43
N ASP A 108 -20.34 -3.67 0.17
CA ASP A 108 -21.53 -4.38 -0.30
C ASP A 108 -21.67 -5.77 0.37
N LYS A 109 -20.56 -6.51 0.49
CA LYS A 109 -20.53 -7.80 1.21
C LYS A 109 -20.89 -7.62 2.70
N ALA A 110 -20.32 -6.60 3.36
CA ALA A 110 -20.64 -6.29 4.76
C ALA A 110 -22.12 -5.91 4.94
N ALA A 111 -22.68 -5.13 4.02
CA ALA A 111 -24.11 -4.78 4.03
C ALA A 111 -24.98 -6.02 3.87
N GLY A 112 -24.66 -6.91 2.93
CA GLY A 112 -25.39 -8.16 2.71
C GLY A 112 -25.35 -9.09 3.91
N ILE A 113 -24.17 -9.34 4.50
CA ILE A 113 -23.98 -10.23 5.65
C ILE A 113 -24.64 -9.66 6.92
N SER A 114 -24.60 -8.33 7.11
CA SER A 114 -25.26 -7.67 8.24
C SER A 114 -26.78 -7.50 8.06
N SER A 115 -27.35 -8.09 7.01
CA SER A 115 -28.77 -7.94 6.64
C SER A 115 -29.20 -6.48 6.48
N GLY A 116 -28.33 -5.63 5.93
CA GLY A 116 -28.58 -4.22 5.70
C GLY A 116 -28.38 -3.32 6.93
N ARG A 117 -27.98 -3.86 8.07
CA ARG A 117 -27.70 -3.04 9.27
C ARG A 117 -26.51 -2.11 9.04
N ILE A 118 -25.51 -2.56 8.32
CA ILE A 118 -24.40 -1.73 7.83
C ILE A 118 -24.78 -1.23 6.43
N ASP A 119 -24.96 0.08 6.28
CA ASP A 119 -25.22 0.70 4.97
C ASP A 119 -23.92 0.84 4.19
N ALA A 120 -23.83 0.22 3.01
CA ALA A 120 -22.62 0.19 2.18
C ALA A 120 -22.15 1.59 1.78
N PHE A 121 -23.06 2.48 1.38
CA PHE A 121 -22.71 3.84 0.99
C PHE A 121 -22.17 4.66 2.16
N THR A 122 -22.85 4.62 3.31
CA THR A 122 -22.41 5.34 4.52
C THR A 122 -21.06 4.82 5.00
N LEU A 123 -20.86 3.50 5.03
CA LEU A 123 -19.58 2.89 5.38
C LEU A 123 -18.44 3.40 4.49
N ARG A 124 -18.66 3.43 3.18
CA ARG A 124 -17.68 3.95 2.20
C ARG A 124 -17.36 5.42 2.44
N MET A 125 -18.37 6.25 2.71
CA MET A 125 -18.18 7.67 3.02
C MET A 125 -17.38 7.87 4.31
N VAL A 126 -17.67 7.10 5.37
CA VAL A 126 -16.91 7.11 6.62
C VAL A 126 -15.44 6.75 6.40
N VAL A 127 -15.19 5.70 5.63
CA VAL A 127 -13.83 5.25 5.29
C VAL A 127 -13.11 6.32 4.46
N ALA A 128 -13.73 6.84 3.41
CA ALA A 128 -13.12 7.87 2.56
C ALA A 128 -12.81 9.16 3.32
N PHE A 129 -13.73 9.61 4.18
CA PHE A 129 -13.52 10.76 5.05
C PHE A 129 -12.34 10.53 6.00
N SER A 130 -12.25 9.33 6.59
CA SER A 130 -11.16 8.98 7.49
C SER A 130 -9.79 9.02 6.80
N VAL A 131 -9.70 8.53 5.55
CA VAL A 131 -8.46 8.59 4.76
C VAL A 131 -8.11 10.04 4.39
N GLY A 132 -9.09 10.85 3.99
CA GLY A 132 -8.86 12.28 3.78
C GLY A 132 -8.25 12.94 5.02
N PHE A 133 -8.80 12.67 6.20
CA PHE A 133 -8.28 13.15 7.47
C PHE A 133 -6.88 12.59 7.79
N ALA A 134 -6.62 11.31 7.48
CA ALA A 134 -5.32 10.67 7.61
C ALA A 134 -4.22 11.41 6.85
N ILE A 135 -4.48 11.70 5.58
CA ILE A 135 -3.50 12.38 4.72
C ILE A 135 -3.25 13.80 5.22
N VAL A 136 -4.27 14.50 5.74
CA VAL A 136 -4.09 15.81 6.41
C VAL A 136 -3.14 15.70 7.60
N ILE A 137 -3.33 14.72 8.49
CA ILE A 137 -2.43 14.51 9.64
C ILE A 137 -1.00 14.24 9.15
N GLY A 138 -0.85 13.38 8.15
CA GLY A 138 0.44 13.04 7.59
C GLY A 138 1.17 14.23 6.97
N VAL A 139 0.47 15.03 6.15
CA VAL A 139 1.01 16.27 5.57
C VAL A 139 1.34 17.31 6.64
N TRP A 140 0.47 17.49 7.63
CA TRP A 140 0.72 18.38 8.77
C TRP A 140 1.98 17.98 9.54
N ARG A 141 2.16 16.66 9.77
CA ARG A 141 3.36 16.11 10.39
C ARG A 141 4.63 16.46 9.60
N ILE A 142 4.61 16.28 8.27
CA ILE A 142 5.75 16.61 7.40
C ILE A 142 6.08 18.10 7.51
N ILE A 143 5.07 18.98 7.45
CA ILE A 143 5.26 20.43 7.58
C ILE A 143 5.88 20.78 8.94
N LYS A 144 5.41 20.16 10.03
CA LYS A 144 5.91 20.41 11.39
C LYS A 144 7.25 19.71 11.68
N GLY A 145 7.58 18.62 10.98
CA GLY A 145 8.78 17.82 11.17
C GLY A 145 8.79 16.97 12.43
N THR A 146 7.62 16.58 12.88
CA THR A 146 7.50 15.69 14.03
C THR A 146 7.70 14.24 13.61
N PRO A 147 8.44 13.43 14.40
CA PRO A 147 8.67 12.02 14.10
C PRO A 147 7.37 11.23 14.01
N ILE A 148 7.27 10.36 12.99
CA ILE A 148 6.05 9.60 12.69
C ILE A 148 5.64 8.66 13.82
N HIS A 149 6.58 8.04 14.51
CA HIS A 149 6.31 7.01 15.51
C HIS A 149 5.44 7.52 16.66
N TYR A 150 5.50 8.80 17.03
CA TYR A 150 4.60 9.35 18.05
C TYR A 150 3.13 9.29 17.63
N TYR A 151 2.84 9.66 16.37
CA TYR A 151 1.49 9.63 15.84
C TYR A 151 0.96 8.21 15.69
N ILE A 152 1.80 7.31 15.16
CA ILE A 152 1.41 5.92 14.90
C ILE A 152 1.17 5.17 16.22
N ILE A 153 2.07 5.29 17.21
CA ILE A 153 1.89 4.67 18.52
C ILE A 153 0.61 5.21 19.18
N THR A 154 0.40 6.53 19.17
CA THR A 154 -0.83 7.13 19.71
C THR A 154 -2.07 6.62 18.97
N GLY A 155 -1.99 6.54 17.63
CA GLY A 155 -3.08 6.04 16.81
C GLY A 155 -3.44 4.59 17.13
N TYR A 156 -2.46 3.68 17.25
CA TYR A 156 -2.72 2.29 17.63
C TYR A 156 -3.25 2.14 19.06
N ILE A 157 -2.81 2.97 20.00
CA ILE A 157 -3.42 3.03 21.33
C ILE A 157 -4.91 3.42 21.23
N LEU A 158 -5.24 4.41 20.39
CA LEU A 158 -6.62 4.81 20.14
C LEU A 158 -7.42 3.70 19.45
N VAL A 159 -6.85 2.97 18.48
CA VAL A 159 -7.50 1.81 17.84
C VAL A 159 -7.83 0.76 18.87
N VAL A 160 -6.88 0.37 19.73
CA VAL A 160 -7.09 -0.63 20.78
C VAL A 160 -8.14 -0.16 21.78
N ALA A 161 -8.09 1.11 22.18
CA ALA A 161 -9.10 1.69 23.06
C ALA A 161 -10.51 1.68 22.41
N ALA A 162 -10.62 2.08 21.15
CA ALA A 162 -11.87 2.04 20.40
C ALA A 162 -12.40 0.60 20.29
N THR A 163 -11.52 -0.39 20.06
CA THR A 163 -11.90 -1.81 19.98
C THR A 163 -12.57 -2.32 21.25
N TYR A 164 -12.16 -1.83 22.41
CA TYR A 164 -12.77 -2.22 23.69
C TYR A 164 -14.26 -1.81 23.79
N PHE A 165 -14.64 -0.69 23.17
CA PHE A 165 -16.01 -0.18 23.17
C PHE A 165 -16.82 -0.63 21.96
N SER A 166 -16.19 -1.25 20.98
CA SER A 166 -16.82 -1.62 19.71
C SER A 166 -17.59 -2.93 19.80
N PRO A 167 -18.75 -3.04 19.13
CA PRO A 167 -19.43 -4.30 18.93
C PRO A 167 -18.53 -5.31 18.20
N LYS A 168 -18.61 -6.59 18.58
CA LYS A 168 -17.76 -7.64 18.00
C LYS A 168 -17.95 -7.79 16.49
N GLU A 169 -19.14 -7.53 16.02
CA GLU A 169 -19.57 -7.61 14.62
C GLU A 169 -18.84 -6.62 13.71
N ILE A 170 -18.38 -5.49 14.26
CA ILE A 170 -17.69 -4.47 13.46
C ILE A 170 -16.17 -4.57 13.54
N VAL A 171 -15.63 -5.22 14.57
CA VAL A 171 -14.18 -5.20 14.84
C VAL A 171 -13.38 -5.76 13.67
N GLY A 172 -13.70 -6.97 13.22
CA GLY A 172 -13.00 -7.58 12.07
C GLY A 172 -13.07 -6.73 10.82
N LEU A 173 -14.27 -6.24 10.51
CA LEU A 173 -14.50 -5.36 9.36
C LEU A 173 -13.73 -4.03 9.48
N ALA A 174 -13.71 -3.40 10.66
CA ALA A 174 -13.00 -2.15 10.86
C ALA A 174 -11.49 -2.28 10.63
N PHE A 175 -10.89 -3.36 11.11
CA PHE A 175 -9.49 -3.65 10.89
C PHE A 175 -9.19 -3.99 9.42
N ASP A 176 -10.06 -4.75 8.75
CA ASP A 176 -9.91 -5.06 7.32
C ASP A 176 -10.01 -3.79 6.46
N LEU A 177 -10.96 -2.91 6.78
CA LEU A 177 -11.13 -1.64 6.06
C LEU A 177 -9.92 -0.70 6.21
N GLY A 178 -9.14 -0.82 7.28
CA GLY A 178 -7.84 -0.17 7.38
C GLY A 178 -6.87 -0.62 6.29
N GLY A 179 -6.88 -1.91 5.92
CA GLY A 179 -6.08 -2.43 4.81
C GLY A 179 -6.67 -2.14 3.43
N VAL A 180 -7.99 -2.13 3.29
CA VAL A 180 -8.69 -1.95 1.99
C VAL A 180 -8.43 -0.59 1.35
N THR A 181 -8.13 0.44 2.13
CA THR A 181 -7.98 1.83 1.66
C THR A 181 -6.71 2.13 0.87
N THR A 182 -5.81 1.16 0.77
CA THR A 182 -4.47 1.36 0.22
C THR A 182 -4.26 0.50 -1.02
N SER A 183 -4.67 1.01 -2.17
CA SER A 183 -4.64 0.34 -3.47
C SER A 183 -3.42 0.64 -4.31
N THR A 184 -3.34 -0.03 -5.47
CA THR A 184 -2.37 0.23 -6.54
C THR A 184 -2.38 1.68 -7.04
N VAL A 185 -3.44 2.44 -6.79
CA VAL A 185 -3.61 3.85 -7.16
C VAL A 185 -3.27 4.77 -6.01
N THR A 186 -3.88 4.54 -4.85
CA THR A 186 -3.73 5.41 -3.67
C THR A 186 -2.30 5.40 -3.15
N VAL A 187 -1.65 4.24 -3.09
CA VAL A 187 -0.31 4.07 -2.53
C VAL A 187 0.76 4.89 -3.27
N PRO A 188 0.94 4.77 -4.60
CA PRO A 188 1.94 5.57 -5.30
C PRO A 188 1.67 7.08 -5.22
N LEU A 189 0.40 7.49 -5.31
CA LEU A 189 0.02 8.91 -5.26
C LEU A 189 0.31 9.53 -3.89
N VAL A 190 -0.07 8.85 -2.81
CA VAL A 190 0.15 9.29 -1.43
C VAL A 190 1.64 9.28 -1.08
N ALA A 191 2.38 8.25 -1.51
CA ALA A 191 3.83 8.20 -1.33
C ALA A 191 4.54 9.33 -2.08
N ALA A 192 4.14 9.59 -3.35
CA ALA A 192 4.68 10.69 -4.13
C ALA A 192 4.42 12.06 -3.47
N LEU A 193 3.21 12.27 -2.93
CA LEU A 193 2.87 13.48 -2.16
C LEU A 193 3.78 13.64 -0.95
N GLY A 194 3.96 12.60 -0.14
CA GLY A 194 4.79 12.63 1.06
C GLY A 194 6.27 12.89 0.76
N ILE A 195 6.84 12.12 -0.16
CA ILE A 195 8.23 12.24 -0.58
C ILE A 195 8.48 13.61 -1.26
N GLY A 196 7.55 14.05 -2.12
CA GLY A 196 7.62 15.34 -2.80
C GLY A 196 7.63 16.51 -1.81
N LEU A 197 6.73 16.52 -0.83
CA LEU A 197 6.71 17.54 0.22
C LEU A 197 7.99 17.51 1.06
N ALA A 198 8.46 16.32 1.48
CA ALA A 198 9.68 16.20 2.27
C ALA A 198 10.92 16.64 1.50
N SER A 199 10.95 16.48 0.18
CA SER A 199 12.04 16.92 -0.68
C SER A 199 12.06 18.44 -0.91
N THR A 200 10.89 19.11 -0.86
CA THR A 200 10.76 20.54 -1.11
C THR A 200 10.89 21.39 0.16
N ILE A 201 10.52 20.85 1.32
CA ILE A 201 10.55 21.59 2.58
C ILE A 201 11.97 21.55 3.16
N LYS A 202 12.59 22.72 3.35
CA LYS A 202 13.93 22.84 3.91
C LYS A 202 14.02 22.20 5.31
N GLY A 203 15.03 21.35 5.50
CA GLY A 203 15.29 20.67 6.77
C GLY A 203 14.46 19.38 6.97
N ARG A 204 13.82 18.86 5.92
CA ARG A 204 13.16 17.54 5.92
C ARG A 204 14.01 16.51 5.19
N ASN A 205 13.87 15.26 5.62
CA ASN A 205 14.54 14.12 5.01
C ASN A 205 13.50 13.24 4.29
N PRO A 206 13.60 13.01 2.98
CA PRO A 206 12.64 12.21 2.22
C PRO A 206 12.43 10.78 2.76
N VAL A 207 13.48 10.14 3.33
CA VAL A 207 13.37 8.80 3.91
C VAL A 207 12.63 8.82 5.25
N LEU A 208 12.94 9.77 6.13
CA LEU A 208 12.39 9.84 7.48
C LEU A 208 11.02 10.52 7.51
N ASP A 209 10.85 11.54 6.69
CA ASP A 209 9.66 12.40 6.73
C ASP A 209 8.69 12.12 5.58
N GLY A 210 9.17 11.62 4.44
CA GLY A 210 8.36 11.42 3.24
C GLY A 210 7.48 10.17 3.27
N PHE A 211 7.91 9.12 3.96
CA PHE A 211 7.13 7.91 4.19
C PHE A 211 6.23 8.03 5.42
N GLY A 212 5.25 7.13 5.54
CA GLY A 212 4.34 7.02 6.67
C GLY A 212 2.95 7.59 6.41
N LEU A 213 2.68 8.19 5.26
CA LEU A 213 1.33 8.66 4.92
C LEU A 213 0.37 7.48 4.67
N ILE A 214 0.87 6.40 4.09
CA ILE A 214 0.11 5.19 3.83
C ILE A 214 -0.30 4.54 5.16
N ALA A 215 0.60 4.52 6.15
CA ALA A 215 0.30 4.05 7.49
C ALA A 215 -0.85 4.82 8.14
N PHE A 216 -0.92 6.14 7.99
CA PHE A 216 -2.07 6.93 8.47
C PHE A 216 -3.34 6.58 7.72
N ALA A 217 -3.28 6.39 6.40
CA ALA A 217 -4.41 6.00 5.58
C ALA A 217 -4.99 4.63 5.98
N SER A 218 -4.15 3.71 6.47
CA SER A 218 -4.61 2.42 7.02
C SER A 218 -5.14 2.53 8.44
N LEU A 219 -4.53 3.37 9.30
CA LEU A 219 -4.85 3.43 10.72
C LEU A 219 -6.16 4.14 11.02
N THR A 220 -6.41 5.27 10.35
CA THR A 220 -7.59 6.11 10.67
C THR A 220 -8.92 5.44 10.34
N PRO A 221 -9.09 4.67 9.23
CA PRO A 221 -10.32 3.94 8.99
C PRO A 221 -10.67 2.97 10.10
N MET A 222 -9.68 2.30 10.70
CA MET A 222 -9.93 1.40 11.84
C MET A 222 -10.65 2.10 12.97
N ILE A 223 -10.27 3.35 13.28
CA ILE A 223 -10.91 4.14 14.34
C ILE A 223 -12.31 4.60 13.92
N PHE A 224 -12.43 5.20 12.73
CA PHE A 224 -13.69 5.78 12.27
C PHE A 224 -14.78 4.72 12.05
N VAL A 225 -14.42 3.56 11.50
CA VAL A 225 -15.36 2.45 11.28
C VAL A 225 -15.80 1.83 12.62
N GLN A 226 -14.92 1.74 13.61
CA GLN A 226 -15.31 1.32 14.95
C GLN A 226 -16.31 2.29 15.57
N PHE A 227 -16.12 3.59 15.48
CA PHE A 227 -17.12 4.57 15.93
C PHE A 227 -18.42 4.47 15.14
N TYR A 228 -18.35 4.28 13.82
CA TYR A 228 -19.54 4.01 13.01
C TYR A 228 -20.28 2.76 13.49
N GLY A 229 -19.55 1.67 13.79
CA GLY A 229 -20.13 0.46 14.34
C GLY A 229 -20.81 0.68 15.69
N VAL A 230 -20.17 1.43 16.60
CA VAL A 230 -20.81 1.82 17.88
C VAL A 230 -22.11 2.58 17.62
N TYR A 231 -22.10 3.53 16.69
CA TYR A 231 -23.31 4.28 16.32
C TYR A 231 -24.40 3.35 15.77
N VAL A 232 -24.09 2.48 14.81
CA VAL A 232 -25.06 1.57 14.17
C VAL A 232 -25.63 0.56 15.16
N TYR A 233 -24.81 -0.02 16.02
CA TYR A 233 -25.25 -1.11 16.91
C TYR A 233 -25.86 -0.63 18.22
N GLN A 234 -25.58 0.61 18.66
CA GLN A 234 -26.14 1.17 19.90
C GLN A 234 -27.33 2.10 19.68
N PHE A 235 -27.41 2.80 18.55
CA PHE A 235 -28.39 3.85 18.32
C PHE A 235 -29.40 3.54 17.20
N ILE A 236 -29.12 2.56 16.33
CA ILE A 236 -30.07 2.12 15.30
C ILE A 236 -30.72 0.82 15.76
N GLU A 237 -32.03 0.84 16.01
CA GLU A 237 -32.77 -0.36 16.37
C GLU A 237 -32.89 -1.31 15.16
N ALA A 238 -32.79 -2.62 15.41
CA ALA A 238 -32.92 -3.63 14.34
C ALA A 238 -34.31 -3.63 13.67
N SER A 239 -35.33 -3.09 14.36
CA SER A 239 -36.69 -2.91 13.84
C SER A 239 -36.83 -1.81 12.79
N ASP A 240 -35.91 -0.84 12.78
CA ASP A 240 -35.94 0.28 11.84
C ASP A 240 -35.30 -0.06 10.50
N ILE A 241 -34.68 -1.24 10.42
CA ILE A 241 -34.08 -1.74 9.19
C ILE A 241 -35.19 -2.37 8.35
N VAL A 242 -35.60 -1.68 7.30
CA VAL A 242 -36.43 -2.27 6.25
C VAL A 242 -35.58 -3.36 5.58
N MET A 243 -35.70 -4.59 6.08
CA MET A 243 -35.06 -5.73 5.42
C MET A 243 -35.59 -5.81 3.99
N PRO A 244 -34.74 -5.66 2.97
CA PRO A 244 -35.01 -6.35 1.73
C PRO A 244 -35.04 -7.83 2.18
N VAL A 245 -36.15 -8.52 1.93
CA VAL A 245 -36.30 -9.95 2.26
C VAL A 245 -35.04 -10.63 1.76
N ALA A 246 -34.08 -10.85 2.66
CA ALA A 246 -32.94 -11.70 2.38
C ALA A 246 -33.53 -13.09 2.30
N GLN A 247 -33.95 -13.47 1.10
CA GLN A 247 -33.92 -14.88 0.77
C GLN A 247 -32.50 -15.32 1.16
N HIS A 248 -32.38 -16.26 2.07
CA HIS A 248 -31.24 -17.13 2.18
C HIS A 248 -31.12 -17.83 0.82
N ILE A 249 -30.59 -17.11 -0.11
CA ILE A 249 -30.05 -17.69 -1.30
C ILE A 249 -28.69 -18.21 -0.85
N VAL A 250 -28.64 -19.52 -0.57
CA VAL A 250 -27.50 -20.31 -1.03
C VAL A 250 -27.54 -20.13 -2.54
N GLU A 251 -27.08 -18.99 -3.00
CA GLU A 251 -26.81 -18.80 -4.41
C GLU A 251 -25.62 -19.69 -4.73
N THR A 252 -25.93 -20.89 -5.21
CA THR A 252 -25.12 -21.47 -6.28
C THR A 252 -24.73 -20.30 -7.17
N ALA A 253 -23.42 -20.04 -7.28
CA ALA A 253 -22.83 -18.89 -7.95
C ALA A 253 -23.74 -18.40 -9.08
N PRO A 254 -24.20 -17.14 -9.08
CA PRO A 254 -25.22 -16.71 -10.00
C PRO A 254 -24.73 -17.05 -11.40
N ALA A 255 -25.47 -17.88 -12.12
CA ALA A 255 -25.26 -18.01 -13.54
C ALA A 255 -25.39 -16.59 -14.08
N PHE A 256 -24.26 -15.98 -14.43
CA PHE A 256 -24.20 -14.59 -14.84
C PHE A 256 -25.11 -14.40 -16.03
N ASN A 257 -26.33 -13.99 -15.76
CA ASN A 257 -27.26 -13.60 -16.80
C ASN A 257 -26.77 -12.25 -17.33
N PHE A 258 -26.11 -12.26 -18.48
CA PHE A 258 -25.77 -11.06 -19.24
C PHE A 258 -27.05 -10.32 -19.64
N SER A 259 -27.68 -9.69 -18.67
CA SER A 259 -28.79 -8.78 -18.90
C SER A 259 -28.20 -7.40 -19.17
N LEU A 260 -28.50 -6.84 -20.33
CA LEU A 260 -28.15 -5.46 -20.67
C LEU A 260 -28.59 -4.47 -19.57
N ILE A 261 -29.73 -4.76 -18.94
CA ILE A 261 -30.27 -3.94 -17.85
C ILE A 261 -29.37 -4.01 -16.61
N ALA A 262 -28.82 -5.20 -16.27
CA ALA A 262 -27.89 -5.35 -15.13
C ALA A 262 -26.58 -4.61 -15.40
N LEU A 263 -26.02 -4.73 -16.59
CA LEU A 263 -24.82 -3.98 -17.02
C LEU A 263 -25.03 -2.46 -16.97
N LEU A 264 -26.17 -1.97 -17.47
CA LEU A 264 -26.49 -0.54 -17.42
C LEU A 264 -26.69 -0.03 -15.98
N LYS A 265 -27.27 -0.84 -15.10
CA LYS A 265 -27.39 -0.51 -13.66
C LYS A 265 -26.04 -0.47 -12.98
N GLY A 266 -25.15 -1.44 -13.25
CA GLY A 266 -23.77 -1.44 -12.76
C GLY A 266 -23.03 -0.16 -13.19
N LEU A 267 -23.04 0.13 -14.49
CA LEU A 267 -22.43 1.32 -15.05
C LEU A 267 -22.95 2.63 -14.43
N LEU A 268 -24.27 2.73 -14.20
CA LEU A 268 -24.87 3.89 -13.50
C LEU A 268 -24.39 3.99 -12.05
N GLY A 269 -24.26 2.86 -11.35
CA GLY A 269 -23.68 2.82 -10.01
C GLY A 269 -22.26 3.36 -10.01
N VAL A 270 -21.41 2.85 -10.89
CA VAL A 270 -20.02 3.31 -11.02
C VAL A 270 -19.90 4.79 -11.38
N ILE A 271 -20.81 5.32 -12.22
CA ILE A 271 -20.84 6.76 -12.49
C ILE A 271 -21.06 7.55 -11.21
N VAL A 272 -22.01 7.15 -10.35
CA VAL A 272 -22.26 7.80 -9.06
C VAL A 272 -21.02 7.72 -8.15
N ASP A 273 -20.30 6.62 -8.18
CA ASP A 273 -19.08 6.41 -7.39
C ASP A 273 -17.90 7.29 -7.82
N VAL A 274 -17.83 7.63 -9.12
CA VAL A 274 -16.76 8.47 -9.69
C VAL A 274 -17.09 9.97 -9.58
N VAL A 275 -18.37 10.35 -9.44
CA VAL A 275 -18.82 11.76 -9.31
C VAL A 275 -18.07 12.53 -8.21
N PRO A 276 -17.80 12.00 -6.99
CA PRO A 276 -17.05 12.74 -5.98
C PRO A 276 -15.65 13.15 -6.44
N ILE A 277 -14.93 12.28 -7.15
CA ILE A 277 -13.59 12.61 -7.69
C ILE A 277 -13.70 13.74 -8.72
N LEU A 278 -14.64 13.62 -9.64
CA LEU A 278 -14.88 14.65 -10.64
C LEU A 278 -15.25 15.98 -9.97
N GLY A 279 -16.11 15.94 -8.95
CA GLY A 279 -16.50 17.12 -8.17
C GLY A 279 -15.29 17.80 -7.51
N VAL A 280 -14.38 17.02 -6.93
CA VAL A 280 -13.12 17.52 -6.35
C VAL A 280 -12.27 18.22 -7.40
N ILE A 281 -12.03 17.58 -8.53
CA ILE A 281 -11.23 18.14 -9.61
C ILE A 281 -11.82 19.45 -10.12
N LEU A 282 -13.12 19.46 -10.43
CA LEU A 282 -13.81 20.66 -10.91
C LEU A 282 -13.81 21.81 -9.89
N PHE A 283 -14.00 21.49 -8.61
CA PHE A 283 -13.94 22.47 -7.53
C PHE A 283 -12.57 23.15 -7.47
N PHE A 284 -11.50 22.39 -7.41
CA PHE A 284 -10.16 22.96 -7.33
C PHE A 284 -9.76 23.71 -8.60
N GLN A 285 -10.06 23.13 -9.76
CA GLN A 285 -9.64 23.69 -11.05
C GLN A 285 -10.36 25.01 -11.36
N TYR A 286 -11.70 25.04 -11.25
CA TYR A 286 -12.49 26.18 -11.68
C TYR A 286 -12.78 27.19 -10.57
N ILE A 287 -12.96 26.74 -9.33
CA ILE A 287 -13.31 27.65 -8.22
C ILE A 287 -12.06 28.21 -7.54
N ILE A 288 -11.04 27.37 -7.28
CA ILE A 288 -9.86 27.76 -6.51
C ILE A 288 -8.73 28.28 -7.40
N LEU A 289 -8.35 27.53 -8.42
CA LEU A 289 -7.26 27.93 -9.32
C LEU A 289 -7.74 28.90 -10.40
N LYS A 290 -9.02 28.83 -10.76
CA LYS A 290 -9.65 29.62 -11.85
C LYS A 290 -8.89 29.45 -13.18
N LYS A 291 -8.41 28.23 -13.44
CA LYS A 291 -7.70 27.87 -14.66
C LYS A 291 -8.50 26.82 -15.43
N PRO A 292 -8.52 26.86 -16.77
CA PRO A 292 -9.11 25.77 -17.56
C PRO A 292 -8.31 24.48 -17.36
N ILE A 293 -8.98 23.35 -17.48
CA ILE A 293 -8.32 22.04 -17.50
C ILE A 293 -7.54 21.92 -18.82
N GLU A 294 -6.26 21.68 -18.70
CA GLU A 294 -5.42 21.37 -19.87
C GLU A 294 -5.84 20.02 -20.45
N ASN A 295 -5.91 19.91 -21.76
CA ASN A 295 -6.29 18.67 -22.46
C ASN A 295 -7.64 18.08 -22.02
N LEU A 296 -8.68 18.90 -21.83
CA LEU A 296 -10.01 18.49 -21.36
C LEU A 296 -10.56 17.26 -22.11
N LYS A 297 -10.27 17.11 -23.41
CA LYS A 297 -10.69 15.95 -24.21
C LYS A 297 -10.07 14.66 -23.70
N GLU A 298 -8.77 14.67 -23.37
CA GLU A 298 -8.04 13.50 -22.83
C GLU A 298 -8.58 13.16 -21.43
N VAL A 299 -8.84 14.16 -20.61
CA VAL A 299 -9.44 14.00 -19.28
C VAL A 299 -10.81 13.35 -19.35
N LEU A 300 -11.69 13.80 -20.25
CA LEU A 300 -13.03 13.20 -20.45
C LEU A 300 -12.95 11.76 -20.95
N ILE A 301 -12.03 11.46 -21.87
CA ILE A 301 -11.78 10.09 -22.32
C ILE A 301 -11.26 9.23 -21.18
N GLY A 302 -10.32 9.76 -20.36
CA GLY A 302 -9.81 9.09 -19.19
C GLY A 302 -10.92 8.74 -18.19
N PHE A 303 -11.84 9.68 -17.90
CA PHE A 303 -12.99 9.41 -17.05
C PHE A 303 -13.93 8.34 -17.63
N ALA A 304 -14.19 8.35 -18.93
CA ALA A 304 -14.98 7.30 -19.57
C ALA A 304 -14.32 5.92 -19.44
N LEU A 305 -12.99 5.84 -19.61
CA LEU A 305 -12.22 4.62 -19.40
C LEU A 305 -12.23 4.17 -17.94
N VAL A 306 -12.12 5.10 -16.97
CA VAL A 306 -12.26 4.80 -15.54
C VAL A 306 -13.60 4.15 -15.26
N ILE A 307 -14.70 4.72 -15.72
CA ILE A 307 -16.05 4.20 -15.49
C ILE A 307 -16.21 2.79 -16.08
N VAL A 308 -15.85 2.61 -17.35
CA VAL A 308 -15.97 1.30 -18.03
C VAL A 308 -15.02 0.26 -17.43
N GLY A 309 -13.78 0.67 -17.14
CA GLY A 309 -12.77 -0.20 -16.54
C GLY A 309 -13.14 -0.64 -15.13
N LEU A 310 -13.66 0.28 -14.31
CA LEU A 310 -14.10 0.00 -12.96
C LEU A 310 -15.31 -0.94 -12.92
N ASP A 311 -16.31 -0.71 -13.77
CA ASP A 311 -17.50 -1.59 -13.88
C ASP A 311 -17.07 -3.01 -14.30
N ALA A 312 -16.28 -3.13 -15.36
CA ALA A 312 -15.74 -4.42 -15.78
C ALA A 312 -14.90 -5.09 -14.68
N PHE A 313 -14.10 -4.32 -13.97
CA PHE A 313 -13.27 -4.84 -12.90
C PHE A 313 -14.11 -5.39 -11.73
N ILE A 314 -15.14 -4.66 -11.29
CA ILE A 314 -16.06 -5.10 -10.22
C ILE A 314 -16.78 -6.40 -10.63
N ILE A 315 -17.32 -6.46 -11.84
CA ILE A 315 -17.93 -7.68 -12.37
C ILE A 315 -16.94 -8.85 -12.36
N GLY A 316 -15.72 -8.59 -12.81
CA GLY A 316 -14.66 -9.59 -12.81
C GLY A 316 -14.26 -10.05 -11.40
N LEU A 317 -14.24 -9.13 -10.42
CA LEU A 317 -13.95 -9.47 -9.02
C LEU A 317 -15.00 -10.44 -8.46
N GLU A 318 -16.28 -10.16 -8.66
CA GLU A 318 -17.36 -11.01 -8.16
C GLU A 318 -17.36 -12.39 -8.83
N MET A 319 -17.26 -12.44 -10.16
CA MET A 319 -17.26 -13.70 -10.91
C MET A 319 -15.96 -14.51 -10.73
N GLY A 320 -14.82 -13.82 -10.62
CA GLY A 320 -13.50 -14.43 -10.60
C GLY A 320 -12.99 -14.62 -9.18
N LEU A 321 -12.48 -13.56 -8.55
CA LEU A 321 -11.72 -13.66 -7.32
C LEU A 321 -12.57 -14.02 -6.10
N PHE A 322 -13.77 -13.45 -5.95
CA PHE A 322 -14.68 -13.81 -4.86
C PHE A 322 -15.17 -15.24 -4.99
N SER A 323 -15.72 -15.60 -6.15
CA SER A 323 -16.17 -16.96 -6.43
C SER A 323 -15.06 -17.99 -6.22
N LEU A 324 -13.83 -17.65 -6.60
CA LEU A 324 -12.65 -18.49 -6.41
C LEU A 324 -12.32 -18.68 -4.93
N GLY A 325 -12.26 -17.59 -4.17
CA GLY A 325 -11.97 -17.63 -2.73
C GLY A 325 -13.00 -18.43 -1.94
N GLU A 326 -14.29 -18.22 -2.22
CA GLU A 326 -15.40 -18.96 -1.61
C GLU A 326 -15.35 -20.46 -1.97
N THR A 327 -15.15 -20.80 -3.25
CA THR A 327 -15.05 -22.19 -3.72
C THR A 327 -13.85 -22.90 -3.09
N MET A 328 -12.69 -22.25 -3.05
CA MET A 328 -11.49 -22.81 -2.41
C MET A 328 -11.72 -23.01 -0.91
N ALA A 329 -12.34 -22.06 -0.21
CA ALA A 329 -12.68 -22.21 1.21
C ALA A 329 -13.61 -23.40 1.43
N GLN A 330 -14.65 -23.54 0.60
CA GLN A 330 -15.58 -24.67 0.67
C GLN A 330 -14.88 -26.02 0.46
N GLN A 331 -14.07 -26.13 -0.56
CA GLN A 331 -13.35 -27.40 -0.89
C GLN A 331 -12.29 -27.73 0.17
N LEU A 332 -11.57 -26.72 0.67
CA LEU A 332 -10.53 -26.93 1.69
C LEU A 332 -11.12 -27.32 3.06
N THR A 333 -12.30 -26.80 3.42
CA THR A 333 -12.98 -27.18 4.67
C THR A 333 -13.56 -28.59 4.65
N GLN A 334 -13.71 -29.21 3.49
CA GLN A 334 -14.11 -30.61 3.35
C GLN A 334 -12.95 -31.59 3.52
N ASN A 335 -11.72 -31.10 3.59
CA ASN A 335 -10.52 -31.93 3.81
C ASN A 335 -10.32 -32.22 5.31
N ASP A 336 -9.82 -33.40 5.64
CA ASP A 336 -9.56 -33.81 7.03
C ASP A 336 -8.42 -33.05 7.72
N SER A 337 -7.63 -32.30 6.95
CA SER A 337 -6.44 -31.63 7.47
C SER A 337 -6.52 -30.11 7.40
N ASN A 338 -6.65 -29.48 8.56
CA ASN A 338 -6.61 -28.00 8.68
C ASN A 338 -5.27 -27.39 8.24
N VAL A 339 -4.18 -28.17 8.22
CA VAL A 339 -2.85 -27.70 7.78
C VAL A 339 -2.89 -27.26 6.32
N ILE A 340 -3.70 -27.91 5.49
CA ILE A 340 -3.87 -27.55 4.08
C ILE A 340 -4.48 -26.15 3.95
N ILE A 341 -5.47 -25.81 4.80
CA ILE A 341 -6.08 -24.46 4.83
C ILE A 341 -5.03 -23.40 5.16
N TYR A 342 -4.21 -23.65 6.18
CA TYR A 342 -3.18 -22.68 6.61
C TYR A 342 -2.08 -22.52 5.55
N THR A 343 -1.68 -23.62 4.92
CA THR A 343 -0.68 -23.60 3.85
C THR A 343 -1.20 -22.88 2.61
N PHE A 344 -2.45 -23.11 2.24
CA PHE A 344 -3.10 -22.40 1.15
C PHE A 344 -3.18 -20.89 1.44
N ALA A 345 -3.69 -20.53 2.62
CA ALA A 345 -3.83 -19.15 3.07
C ALA A 345 -2.46 -18.41 3.05
N GLY A 346 -1.40 -19.05 3.57
CA GLY A 346 -0.05 -18.51 3.52
C GLY A 346 0.51 -18.40 2.11
N ALA A 347 0.29 -19.39 1.26
CA ALA A 347 0.75 -19.37 -0.14
C ALA A 347 0.07 -18.27 -0.96
N ILE A 348 -1.23 -18.06 -0.78
CA ILE A 348 -1.96 -16.94 -1.38
C ILE A 348 -1.37 -15.62 -0.91
N GLY A 349 -1.19 -15.41 0.41
CA GLY A 349 -0.61 -14.19 0.94
C GLY A 349 0.80 -13.90 0.40
N PHE A 350 1.64 -14.91 0.31
CA PHE A 350 2.98 -14.77 -0.26
C PHE A 350 2.94 -14.39 -1.73
N SER A 351 2.18 -15.13 -2.53
CA SER A 351 2.14 -14.99 -3.99
C SER A 351 1.55 -13.65 -4.42
N THR A 352 0.45 -13.23 -3.81
CA THR A 352 -0.19 -11.94 -4.09
C THR A 352 0.75 -10.78 -3.77
N THR A 353 1.41 -10.84 -2.61
CA THR A 353 2.32 -9.77 -2.16
C THR A 353 3.57 -9.65 -3.02
N MET A 354 4.17 -10.77 -3.43
CA MET A 354 5.35 -10.73 -4.33
C MET A 354 5.03 -10.17 -5.71
N ALA A 355 3.80 -10.32 -6.17
CA ALA A 355 3.30 -9.77 -7.43
C ALA A 355 2.85 -8.30 -7.33
N GLU A 356 2.73 -7.75 -6.11
CA GLU A 356 2.13 -6.44 -5.86
C GLU A 356 2.94 -5.29 -6.48
N PRO A 357 2.36 -4.53 -7.45
CA PRO A 357 3.06 -3.42 -8.11
C PRO A 357 3.39 -2.28 -7.16
N SER A 358 2.47 -1.93 -6.25
CA SER A 358 2.65 -0.86 -5.27
C SER A 358 3.83 -1.14 -4.35
N LEU A 359 3.98 -2.38 -3.88
CA LEU A 359 5.12 -2.81 -3.08
C LEU A 359 6.42 -2.70 -3.87
N THR A 360 6.40 -3.08 -5.15
CA THR A 360 7.58 -2.95 -6.02
C THR A 360 7.99 -1.49 -6.20
N ALA A 361 7.03 -0.58 -6.41
CA ALA A 361 7.27 0.85 -6.55
C ALA A 361 7.86 1.45 -5.26
N ILE A 362 7.26 1.15 -4.10
CA ILE A 362 7.73 1.63 -2.79
C ILE A 362 9.12 1.08 -2.47
N ALA A 363 9.38 -0.20 -2.70
CA ALA A 363 10.68 -0.82 -2.43
C ALA A 363 11.80 -0.23 -3.30
N ARG A 364 11.53 0.02 -4.59
CA ARG A 364 12.46 0.73 -5.47
C ARG A 364 12.74 2.15 -5.00
N LYS A 365 11.69 2.88 -4.60
CA LYS A 365 11.82 4.24 -4.10
C LYS A 365 12.57 4.30 -2.77
N ALA A 366 12.30 3.38 -1.87
CA ALA A 366 13.04 3.24 -0.62
C ALA A 366 14.54 2.97 -0.85
N LYS A 367 14.87 2.09 -1.82
CA LYS A 367 16.25 1.83 -2.22
C LYS A 367 16.94 3.08 -2.79
N GLU A 368 16.26 3.78 -3.71
CA GLU A 368 16.77 5.01 -4.35
C GLU A 368 17.09 6.09 -3.30
N ILE A 369 16.14 6.38 -2.41
CA ILE A 369 16.26 7.46 -1.42
C ILE A 369 17.23 7.10 -0.28
N SER A 370 17.40 5.79 0.02
CA SER A 370 18.30 5.31 1.08
C SER A 370 19.75 5.10 0.60
N ASP A 371 20.09 5.53 -0.63
CA ASP A 371 21.40 5.31 -1.26
C ASP A 371 21.82 3.82 -1.25
N GLY A 372 20.83 2.92 -1.44
CA GLY A 372 21.05 1.48 -1.53
C GLY A 372 21.20 0.74 -0.19
N LYS A 373 21.04 1.42 0.95
CA LYS A 373 21.02 0.76 2.28
C LYS A 373 19.87 -0.24 2.41
N ILE A 374 18.77 -0.01 1.72
CA ILE A 374 17.61 -0.89 1.65
C ILE A 374 17.66 -1.66 0.33
N ASN A 375 17.73 -3.00 0.40
CA ASN A 375 17.62 -3.85 -0.77
C ASN A 375 16.15 -4.06 -1.13
N ASP A 376 15.74 -3.68 -2.34
CA ASP A 376 14.36 -3.75 -2.80
C ASP A 376 13.78 -5.17 -2.85
N PHE A 377 14.56 -6.15 -3.27
CA PHE A 377 14.12 -7.55 -3.31
C PHE A 377 13.96 -8.13 -1.91
N VAL A 378 14.93 -7.88 -1.01
CA VAL A 378 14.87 -8.39 0.38
C VAL A 378 13.74 -7.73 1.17
N LEU A 379 13.50 -6.43 0.95
CA LEU A 379 12.35 -5.73 1.53
C LEU A 379 11.03 -6.38 1.09
N ARG A 380 10.86 -6.61 -0.21
CA ARG A 380 9.66 -7.27 -0.75
C ARG A 380 9.49 -8.69 -0.21
N LEU A 381 10.58 -9.45 -0.09
CA LEU A 381 10.55 -10.78 0.49
C LEU A 381 10.14 -10.75 1.96
N ALA A 382 10.68 -9.82 2.76
CA ALA A 382 10.31 -9.64 4.16
C ALA A 382 8.82 -9.32 4.31
N VAL A 383 8.29 -8.43 3.46
CA VAL A 383 6.86 -8.09 3.41
C VAL A 383 6.02 -9.31 3.05
N ALA A 384 6.37 -10.05 1.99
CA ALA A 384 5.62 -11.21 1.53
C ALA A 384 5.61 -12.36 2.55
N LEU A 385 6.70 -12.58 3.26
CA LEU A 385 6.77 -13.53 4.38
C LEU A 385 5.86 -13.08 5.53
N GLY A 386 5.84 -11.78 5.84
CA GLY A 386 4.93 -11.22 6.83
C GLY A 386 3.48 -11.50 6.47
N VAL A 387 3.05 -11.16 5.25
CA VAL A 387 1.68 -11.41 4.78
C VAL A 387 1.34 -12.90 4.82
N SER A 388 2.26 -13.76 4.36
CA SER A 388 2.07 -15.20 4.38
C SER A 388 1.76 -15.73 5.79
N ILE A 389 2.59 -15.34 6.76
CA ILE A 389 2.40 -15.71 8.18
C ILE A 389 1.10 -15.12 8.71
N GLY A 390 0.83 -13.85 8.41
CA GLY A 390 -0.37 -13.14 8.87
C GLY A 390 -1.65 -13.82 8.38
N ILE A 391 -1.79 -14.08 7.07
CA ILE A 391 -3.01 -14.71 6.53
C ILE A 391 -3.15 -16.15 7.02
N ALA A 392 -2.05 -16.91 7.11
CA ALA A 392 -2.08 -18.25 7.68
C ALA A 392 -2.55 -18.26 9.15
N LEU A 393 -2.08 -17.31 9.97
CA LEU A 393 -2.52 -17.15 11.35
C LEU A 393 -3.98 -16.70 11.45
N GLY A 394 -4.41 -15.79 10.55
CA GLY A 394 -5.81 -15.39 10.46
C GLY A 394 -6.73 -16.55 10.11
N ALA A 395 -6.34 -17.40 9.15
CA ALA A 395 -7.06 -18.63 8.82
C ALA A 395 -7.08 -19.61 10.02
N PHE A 396 -5.94 -19.76 10.72
CA PHE A 396 -5.88 -20.55 11.96
C PHE A 396 -6.86 -20.02 13.00
N ARG A 397 -6.96 -18.70 13.17
CA ARG A 397 -7.93 -18.07 14.08
C ARG A 397 -9.37 -18.43 13.69
N ILE A 398 -9.76 -18.34 12.40
CA ILE A 398 -11.10 -18.67 11.94
C ILE A 398 -11.40 -20.14 12.22
N VAL A 399 -10.52 -21.05 11.86
CA VAL A 399 -10.71 -22.50 12.05
C VAL A 399 -10.86 -22.85 13.53
N ASN A 400 -10.06 -22.27 14.42
CA ASN A 400 -10.06 -22.60 15.85
C ASN A 400 -11.00 -21.72 16.69
N GLY A 401 -11.53 -20.60 16.15
CA GLY A 401 -12.50 -19.74 16.83
C GLY A 401 -11.91 -18.79 17.85
N GLY A 402 -10.71 -18.31 17.59
CA GLY A 402 -10.08 -17.29 18.44
C GLY A 402 -10.71 -15.91 18.25
N ASP A 403 -10.90 -15.16 19.34
CA ASP A 403 -11.32 -13.76 19.27
C ASP A 403 -10.20 -12.91 18.64
N ILE A 404 -10.53 -12.22 17.57
CA ILE A 404 -9.59 -11.39 16.80
C ILE A 404 -8.89 -10.32 17.65
N VAL A 405 -9.59 -9.80 18.66
CA VAL A 405 -9.11 -8.72 19.53
C VAL A 405 -7.80 -9.09 20.21
N TYR A 406 -7.69 -10.32 20.73
CA TYR A 406 -6.46 -10.77 21.40
C TYR A 406 -5.27 -10.84 20.45
N TYR A 407 -5.48 -11.39 19.24
CA TYR A 407 -4.41 -11.46 18.23
C TYR A 407 -3.91 -10.09 17.81
N ILE A 408 -4.83 -9.17 17.57
CA ILE A 408 -4.52 -7.81 17.13
C ILE A 408 -3.81 -7.02 18.22
N ILE A 409 -4.27 -7.08 19.48
CA ILE A 409 -3.62 -6.41 20.61
C ILE A 409 -2.18 -6.92 20.78
N VAL A 410 -1.98 -8.22 20.82
CA VAL A 410 -0.65 -8.83 20.95
C VAL A 410 0.23 -8.42 19.76
N GLY A 411 -0.28 -8.47 18.55
CA GLY A 411 0.45 -8.08 17.35
C GLY A 411 0.91 -6.61 17.39
N TYR A 412 0.02 -5.68 17.73
CA TYR A 412 0.41 -4.26 17.85
C TYR A 412 1.35 -3.98 19.01
N MET A 413 1.26 -4.73 20.11
CA MET A 413 2.26 -4.67 21.19
C MET A 413 3.66 -5.04 20.65
N PHE A 414 3.75 -6.09 19.80
CA PHE A 414 5.00 -6.44 19.12
C PHE A 414 5.50 -5.34 18.19
N VAL A 415 4.63 -4.74 17.39
CA VAL A 415 4.96 -3.63 16.50
C VAL A 415 5.49 -2.44 17.30
N ILE A 416 4.81 -2.06 18.38
CA ILE A 416 5.24 -0.96 19.26
C ILE A 416 6.60 -1.26 19.88
N ALA A 417 6.80 -2.48 20.40
CA ALA A 417 8.08 -2.89 20.99
C ALA A 417 9.23 -2.83 19.96
N LEU A 418 8.99 -3.34 18.75
CA LEU A 418 9.96 -3.26 17.66
C LEU A 418 10.26 -1.82 17.23
N THR A 419 9.29 -0.91 17.29
CA THR A 419 9.48 0.50 16.95
C THR A 419 10.54 1.18 17.84
N PHE A 420 10.68 0.76 19.10
CA PHE A 420 11.72 1.28 20.01
C PHE A 420 13.12 0.73 19.72
N ILE A 421 13.21 -0.40 19.02
CA ILE A 421 14.47 -1.12 18.76
C ILE A 421 14.94 -0.90 17.33
N ALA A 422 14.00 -0.71 16.40
CA ALA A 422 14.28 -0.60 14.98
C ALA A 422 15.00 0.70 14.60
N PRO A 423 15.88 0.65 13.58
CA PRO A 423 16.52 1.84 13.03
C PRO A 423 15.51 2.87 12.56
N LYS A 424 15.77 4.15 12.79
CA LYS A 424 14.83 5.24 12.49
C LYS A 424 14.43 5.30 11.02
N TYR A 425 15.32 4.92 10.10
CA TYR A 425 15.07 4.97 8.66
C TYR A 425 14.08 3.90 8.18
N ILE A 426 14.00 2.74 8.87
CA ILE A 426 13.11 1.65 8.48
C ILE A 426 11.69 1.82 9.04
N ILE A 427 11.53 2.55 10.14
CA ILE A 427 10.23 2.69 10.83
C ILE A 427 9.13 3.21 9.91
N PRO A 428 9.28 4.33 9.19
CA PRO A 428 8.23 4.82 8.29
C PRO A 428 7.89 3.82 7.17
N ILE A 429 8.91 3.15 6.62
CA ILE A 429 8.76 2.16 5.55
C ILE A 429 8.06 0.89 6.06
N ALA A 430 8.39 0.46 7.29
CA ALA A 430 7.75 -0.69 7.91
C ALA A 430 6.25 -0.44 8.15
N TYR A 431 5.90 0.73 8.64
CA TYR A 431 4.50 1.10 8.83
C TYR A 431 3.75 1.24 7.51
N ASP A 432 4.35 1.86 6.50
CA ASP A 432 3.76 1.95 5.15
C ASP A 432 3.61 0.57 4.51
N SER A 433 4.56 -0.36 4.74
CA SER A 433 4.47 -1.71 4.17
C SER A 433 3.25 -2.49 4.66
N GLY A 434 2.74 -2.22 5.86
CA GLY A 434 1.47 -2.77 6.31
C GLY A 434 0.27 -2.36 5.45
N GLY A 435 0.27 -1.11 4.95
CA GLY A 435 -0.78 -0.64 4.03
C GLY A 435 -0.55 -1.07 2.57
N VAL A 436 0.69 -1.22 2.14
CA VAL A 436 1.02 -1.52 0.73
C VAL A 436 0.65 -2.94 0.29
N THR A 437 0.49 -3.87 1.24
CA THR A 437 0.26 -5.31 0.97
C THR A 437 -1.16 -5.66 0.56
N THR A 438 -2.06 -4.71 0.56
CA THR A 438 -3.50 -4.89 0.40
C THR A 438 -3.98 -4.25 -0.89
N SER A 439 -3.74 -4.95 -2.02
CA SER A 439 -4.11 -4.49 -3.36
C SER A 439 -5.59 -4.72 -3.70
N THR A 440 -6.01 -4.10 -4.80
CA THR A 440 -7.33 -4.29 -5.41
C THR A 440 -7.62 -5.76 -5.79
N VAL A 441 -6.60 -6.60 -5.91
CA VAL A 441 -6.71 -8.05 -6.21
C VAL A 441 -6.60 -8.90 -4.94
N THR A 442 -5.64 -8.59 -4.06
CA THR A 442 -5.39 -9.35 -2.83
C THR A 442 -6.57 -9.26 -1.86
N VAL A 443 -7.11 -8.05 -1.67
CA VAL A 443 -8.19 -7.79 -0.71
C VAL A 443 -9.45 -8.63 -0.99
N PRO A 444 -10.02 -8.61 -2.22
CA PRO A 444 -11.22 -9.40 -2.51
C PRO A 444 -11.01 -10.90 -2.32
N LEU A 445 -9.87 -11.42 -2.76
CA LEU A 445 -9.56 -12.85 -2.65
C LEU A 445 -9.40 -13.29 -1.18
N VAL A 446 -8.66 -12.52 -0.39
CA VAL A 446 -8.43 -12.82 1.03
C VAL A 446 -9.71 -12.67 1.85
N ALA A 447 -10.52 -11.63 1.57
CA ALA A 447 -11.83 -11.47 2.19
C ALA A 447 -12.79 -12.63 1.84
N ALA A 448 -12.84 -13.03 0.56
CA ALA A 448 -13.65 -14.17 0.13
C ALA A 448 -13.21 -15.48 0.79
N LEU A 449 -11.89 -15.69 0.95
CA LEU A 449 -11.36 -16.84 1.71
C LEU A 449 -11.83 -16.79 3.16
N GLY A 450 -11.72 -15.63 3.84
CA GLY A 450 -12.15 -15.48 5.23
C GLY A 450 -13.64 -15.71 5.44
N LEU A 451 -14.44 -15.05 4.61
CA LEU A 451 -15.90 -15.21 4.64
C LEU A 451 -16.30 -16.64 4.28
N GLY A 452 -15.68 -17.25 3.27
CA GLY A 452 -15.92 -18.62 2.86
C GLY A 452 -15.55 -19.63 3.96
N LEU A 453 -14.43 -19.45 4.65
CA LEU A 453 -14.06 -20.29 5.80
C LEU A 453 -15.08 -20.16 6.92
N ALA A 454 -15.48 -18.94 7.29
CA ALA A 454 -16.44 -18.71 8.36
C ALA A 454 -17.83 -19.25 8.02
N THR A 455 -18.23 -19.22 6.75
CA THR A 455 -19.51 -19.78 6.28
C THR A 455 -19.53 -21.31 6.31
N ASN A 456 -18.41 -21.97 5.99
CA ASN A 456 -18.35 -23.42 5.83
C ASN A 456 -17.92 -24.16 7.11
N ILE A 457 -17.38 -23.46 8.12
CA ILE A 457 -16.97 -24.07 9.39
C ILE A 457 -18.09 -23.96 10.41
N PRO A 458 -18.61 -25.09 10.96
CA PRO A 458 -19.68 -25.06 11.94
C PRO A 458 -19.34 -24.21 13.17
N GLY A 459 -20.30 -23.39 13.61
CA GLY A 459 -20.16 -22.56 14.81
C GLY A 459 -19.35 -21.26 14.58
N ARG A 460 -19.09 -20.87 13.35
CA ARG A 460 -18.51 -19.57 12.96
C ARG A 460 -19.59 -18.63 12.44
N ASP A 461 -19.40 -17.36 12.68
CA ASP A 461 -20.24 -16.28 12.17
C ASP A 461 -19.48 -15.50 11.09
N PRO A 462 -19.97 -15.42 9.84
CA PRO A 462 -19.28 -14.70 8.77
C PRO A 462 -18.97 -13.24 9.09
N LEU A 463 -19.83 -12.54 9.84
CA LEU A 463 -19.64 -11.14 10.19
C LEU A 463 -18.56 -10.97 11.27
N ILE A 464 -18.52 -11.88 12.26
CA ILE A 464 -17.56 -11.82 13.38
C ILE A 464 -16.24 -12.49 13.03
N ASP A 465 -16.32 -13.68 12.41
CA ASP A 465 -15.16 -14.53 12.18
C ASP A 465 -14.59 -14.39 10.76
N GLY A 466 -15.40 -14.06 9.77
CA GLY A 466 -15.00 -14.02 8.36
C GLY A 466 -14.14 -12.83 8.01
N PHE A 467 -14.33 -11.70 8.68
CA PHE A 467 -13.45 -10.53 8.55
C PHE A 467 -12.23 -10.63 9.48
N GLY A 468 -11.20 -9.86 9.16
CA GLY A 468 -9.96 -9.76 9.94
C GLY A 468 -8.73 -10.38 9.28
N LEU A 469 -8.86 -11.11 8.17
CA LEU A 469 -7.70 -11.67 7.47
C LEU A 469 -6.81 -10.56 6.87
N ILE A 470 -7.40 -9.49 6.37
CA ILE A 470 -6.68 -8.35 5.81
C ILE A 470 -5.94 -7.60 6.93
N ALA A 471 -6.52 -7.55 8.13
CA ALA A 471 -5.85 -7.00 9.32
C ALA A 471 -4.53 -7.72 9.62
N PHE A 472 -4.52 -9.05 9.59
CA PHE A 472 -3.29 -9.83 9.75
C PHE A 472 -2.31 -9.61 8.60
N ALA A 473 -2.80 -9.52 7.37
CA ALA A 473 -2.00 -9.21 6.19
C ALA A 473 -1.31 -7.83 6.29
N SER A 474 -1.90 -6.87 6.97
CA SER A 474 -1.33 -5.54 7.21
C SER A 474 -0.38 -5.51 8.42
N LEU A 475 -0.70 -6.24 9.50
CA LEU A 475 0.04 -6.21 10.76
C LEU A 475 1.41 -6.89 10.65
N PHE A 476 1.45 -8.09 10.07
CA PHE A 476 2.67 -8.90 10.06
C PHE A 476 3.82 -8.34 9.21
N PRO A 477 3.60 -7.68 8.07
CA PRO A 477 4.64 -6.97 7.34
C PRO A 477 5.35 -5.91 8.16
N MET A 478 4.64 -5.17 9.00
CA MET A 478 5.28 -4.20 9.89
C MET A 478 6.31 -4.88 10.81
N ILE A 479 5.95 -6.04 11.36
CA ILE A 479 6.84 -6.84 12.21
C ILE A 479 8.06 -7.34 11.42
N THR A 480 7.83 -7.96 10.27
CA THR A 480 8.92 -8.56 9.49
C THR A 480 9.85 -7.53 8.87
N VAL A 481 9.35 -6.36 8.46
CA VAL A 481 10.19 -5.27 7.92
C VAL A 481 10.98 -4.58 9.03
N MET A 482 10.41 -4.36 10.22
CA MET A 482 11.19 -3.85 11.35
C MET A 482 12.26 -4.84 11.78
N ALA A 483 11.93 -6.13 11.84
CA ALA A 483 12.91 -7.19 12.14
C ALA A 483 14.03 -7.23 11.10
N TYR A 484 13.70 -7.10 9.81
CA TYR A 484 14.67 -6.96 8.73
C TYR A 484 15.61 -5.77 8.97
N GLY A 485 15.08 -4.61 9.32
CA GLY A 485 15.88 -3.42 9.64
C GLY A 485 16.84 -3.64 10.80
N VAL A 486 16.37 -4.24 11.90
CA VAL A 486 17.20 -4.57 13.07
C VAL A 486 18.31 -5.57 12.72
N ILE A 487 18.00 -6.61 11.95
CA ILE A 487 18.97 -7.62 11.51
C ILE A 487 20.04 -6.98 10.62
N THR A 488 19.61 -6.19 9.63
CA THR A 488 20.52 -5.54 8.68
C THR A 488 21.46 -4.56 9.36
N GLU A 489 20.97 -3.76 10.32
CA GLU A 489 21.81 -2.85 11.08
C GLU A 489 22.85 -3.59 11.92
N ARG A 490 22.47 -4.69 12.59
CA ARG A 490 23.41 -5.51 13.36
C ARG A 490 24.46 -6.20 12.50
N MET A 491 24.10 -6.62 11.28
CA MET A 491 25.05 -7.20 10.33
C MET A 491 25.90 -6.13 9.65
N GLY A 492 25.34 -4.94 9.40
CA GLY A 492 26.02 -3.80 8.80
C GLY A 492 27.11 -3.22 9.69
N VAL A 493 26.88 -3.14 11.00
CA VAL A 493 27.88 -2.70 12.00
C VAL A 493 29.13 -3.57 11.95
N LYS A 494 29.02 -4.88 11.69
CA LYS A 494 30.19 -5.74 11.48
C LYS A 494 30.95 -5.42 10.17
N GLY A 495 30.24 -5.07 9.12
CA GLY A 495 30.85 -4.73 7.82
C GLY A 495 31.40 -3.30 7.75
N GLU A 496 30.88 -2.37 8.53
CA GLU A 496 31.40 -1.00 8.61
C GLU A 496 32.72 -0.96 9.40
N HIS A 497 32.85 -1.70 10.47
CA HIS A 497 34.14 -1.79 11.20
C HIS A 497 35.27 -2.38 10.33
N GLU A 498 34.95 -3.38 9.50
CA GLU A 498 35.95 -3.98 8.60
C GLU A 498 36.32 -3.03 7.44
N LYS A 499 35.36 -2.23 6.95
CA LYS A 499 35.60 -1.21 5.94
C LYS A 499 36.28 0.05 6.49
N GLU A 500 35.99 0.41 7.74
CA GLU A 500 36.59 1.56 8.41
C GLU A 500 38.07 1.29 8.73
N GLU A 501 38.46 0.04 9.08
CA GLU A 501 39.85 -0.37 9.25
C GLU A 501 40.63 -0.32 7.93
N ILE A 502 40.04 -0.84 6.82
CA ILE A 502 40.66 -0.80 5.49
C ILE A 502 40.81 0.66 5.02
N HIS A 503 39.81 1.50 5.25
CA HIS A 503 39.85 2.91 4.87
C HIS A 503 40.81 3.74 5.71
N LEU A 504 41.00 3.41 7.01
CA LEU A 504 42.00 4.02 7.87
C LEU A 504 43.42 3.67 7.45
N ASP A 505 43.68 2.46 6.98
CA ASP A 505 44.98 2.07 6.47
C ASP A 505 45.29 2.71 5.11
N GLU A 506 44.33 2.81 4.21
CA GLU A 506 44.48 3.59 2.97
C GLU A 506 44.73 5.08 3.25
N LEU A 507 44.04 5.67 4.24
CA LEU A 507 44.26 7.03 4.69
C LEU A 507 45.64 7.25 5.30
N ARG A 508 46.15 6.28 6.09
CA ARG A 508 47.50 6.32 6.64
C ARG A 508 48.56 6.27 5.56
N HIS A 509 48.38 5.44 4.54
CA HIS A 509 49.28 5.40 3.39
C HIS A 509 49.26 6.71 2.60
N ALA A 510 48.07 7.28 2.31
CA ALA A 510 47.93 8.55 1.63
C ALA A 510 48.51 9.74 2.43
N LEU A 511 48.38 9.72 3.75
CA LEU A 511 49.00 10.72 4.63
C LEU A 511 50.51 10.61 4.68
N ALA A 512 51.07 9.41 4.71
CA ALA A 512 52.52 9.18 4.66
C ALA A 512 53.12 9.64 3.33
N ASP A 513 52.42 9.39 2.24
CA ASP A 513 52.83 9.88 0.88
C ASP A 513 52.75 11.42 0.78
N ALA A 514 51.68 12.02 1.36
CA ALA A 514 51.53 13.47 1.40
C ALA A 514 52.64 14.17 2.27
N GLU A 515 53.01 13.54 3.39
CA GLU A 515 54.08 14.02 4.27
C GLU A 515 55.44 13.97 3.56
N ASN A 516 55.69 12.90 2.78
CA ASN A 516 56.87 12.78 1.93
C ASN A 516 56.92 13.84 0.80
N MET A 517 55.76 14.36 0.37
CA MET A 517 55.63 15.44 -0.59
C MET A 517 55.67 16.84 0.03
N GLY A 518 55.82 16.95 1.38
CA GLY A 518 55.89 18.22 2.11
C GLY A 518 54.55 18.98 2.20
N LEU A 519 53.44 18.29 2.14
CA LEU A 519 52.09 18.86 2.27
C LEU A 519 51.68 18.93 3.74
N SER A 520 51.11 20.05 4.18
CA SER A 520 50.84 20.27 5.63
C SER A 520 49.48 19.76 6.10
N THR A 521 48.49 19.52 5.24
CA THR A 521 47.18 19.01 5.65
C THR A 521 46.44 18.39 4.44
N VAL A 522 45.85 17.19 4.66
CA VAL A 522 44.98 16.50 3.70
C VAL A 522 43.64 16.27 4.35
N HIS A 523 42.56 16.80 3.78
CA HIS A 523 41.18 16.46 4.21
C HIS A 523 40.55 15.55 3.16
N VAL A 524 40.18 14.33 3.59
CA VAL A 524 39.44 13.38 2.75
C VAL A 524 37.96 13.41 3.14
N HIS A 525 37.08 13.79 2.23
CA HIS A 525 35.64 13.66 2.42
C HIS A 525 35.11 12.42 1.71
N GLY A 526 34.28 11.67 2.43
CA GLY A 526 33.83 10.33 2.13
C GLY A 526 33.21 10.12 0.75
N THR A 527 33.32 8.90 0.27
CA THR A 527 32.88 8.40 -1.03
C THR A 527 31.38 8.13 -1.05
N GLY A 528 30.63 8.75 -1.99
CA GLY A 528 29.24 8.41 -2.30
C GLY A 528 29.16 7.57 -3.58
N LYS A 529 28.53 6.40 -3.54
CA LYS A 529 28.19 5.61 -4.73
C LYS A 529 26.86 6.06 -5.30
N ARG A 530 26.81 6.53 -6.55
CA ARG A 530 25.58 6.66 -7.34
C ARG A 530 25.52 5.56 -8.38
N HIS A 531 24.42 4.83 -8.40
CA HIS A 531 24.15 3.79 -9.40
C HIS A 531 23.78 4.39 -10.75
N SER A 532 24.52 4.04 -11.72
CA SER A 532 24.36 3.39 -13.02
C SER A 532 25.67 3.40 -13.84
N TYR A 533 26.69 4.07 -13.40
CA TYR A 533 28.08 3.89 -13.81
C TYR A 533 28.92 4.06 -12.57
N GLU A 534 29.84 3.11 -12.30
CA GLU A 534 30.80 3.22 -11.19
C GLU A 534 31.69 4.45 -11.41
N MET A 535 31.26 5.60 -10.90
CA MET A 535 32.12 6.75 -10.71
C MET A 535 32.30 6.97 -9.22
N GLN A 536 33.45 6.59 -8.71
CA GLN A 536 33.89 7.02 -7.39
C GLN A 536 34.35 8.46 -7.49
N PHE A 537 33.66 9.37 -6.81
CA PHE A 537 34.13 10.73 -6.61
C PHE A 537 34.79 10.82 -5.24
N SER A 538 36.08 11.06 -5.19
CA SER A 538 36.79 11.47 -3.99
C SER A 538 37.15 12.93 -4.16
N ALA A 539 36.70 13.80 -3.24
CA ALA A 539 37.16 15.17 -3.16
C ALA A 539 38.33 15.22 -2.15
N VAL A 540 39.50 15.59 -2.61
CA VAL A 540 40.66 15.79 -1.75
C VAL A 540 40.87 17.30 -1.67
N HIS A 541 40.79 17.86 -0.46
CA HIS A 541 41.14 19.25 -0.19
C HIS A 541 42.59 19.30 0.30
N VAL A 542 43.43 19.99 -0.45
CA VAL A 542 44.84 20.17 -0.11
C VAL A 542 45.08 21.65 0.13
N ILE A 543 45.53 22.02 1.31
CA ILE A 543 45.92 23.39 1.63
C ILE A 543 47.46 23.50 1.44
N VAL A 544 47.88 24.28 0.46
CA VAL A 544 49.28 24.49 0.18
C VAL A 544 49.63 25.97 0.26
N PRO A 545 50.86 26.33 0.63
CA PRO A 545 51.34 27.70 0.45
C PRO A 545 51.28 28.09 -1.01
N HIS A 546 51.04 29.37 -1.30
CA HIS A 546 50.87 29.89 -2.68
C HIS A 546 52.05 29.55 -3.60
N GLU A 547 53.27 29.47 -3.05
CA GLU A 547 54.49 29.10 -3.77
C GLU A 547 54.51 27.64 -4.26
N LYS A 548 53.63 26.75 -3.73
CA LYS A 548 53.53 25.34 -4.10
C LYS A 548 52.25 24.97 -4.88
N GLU A 549 51.48 25.96 -5.25
CA GLU A 549 50.17 25.76 -5.91
C GLU A 549 50.30 25.04 -7.27
N GLU A 550 51.27 25.41 -8.11
CA GLU A 550 51.52 24.75 -9.40
C GLU A 550 51.96 23.27 -9.22
N ALA A 551 52.79 23.00 -8.23
CA ALA A 551 53.25 21.63 -7.94
C ALA A 551 52.11 20.73 -7.46
N ALA A 552 51.22 21.27 -6.63
CA ALA A 552 50.03 20.55 -6.17
C ALA A 552 49.03 20.28 -7.30
N LEU A 553 48.85 21.23 -8.22
CA LEU A 553 48.05 21.09 -9.43
C LEU A 553 48.58 20.01 -10.36
N LEU A 554 49.91 19.96 -10.55
CA LEU A 554 50.58 18.97 -11.40
C LEU A 554 50.41 17.54 -10.80
N ALA A 555 50.66 17.40 -9.50
CA ALA A 555 50.51 16.14 -8.79
C ALA A 555 49.06 15.65 -8.79
N ALA A 556 48.07 16.53 -8.63
CA ALA A 556 46.65 16.17 -8.73
C ALA A 556 46.27 15.69 -10.15
N LYS A 557 46.80 16.30 -11.20
CA LYS A 557 46.62 15.88 -12.58
C LYS A 557 47.27 14.53 -12.86
N GLU A 558 48.48 14.30 -12.39
CA GLU A 558 49.21 13.03 -12.55
C GLU A 558 48.54 11.90 -11.79
N ALA A 559 47.87 12.19 -10.64
CA ALA A 559 47.05 11.27 -9.90
C ALA A 559 45.65 11.01 -10.50
N GLY A 560 45.32 11.62 -11.66
CA GLY A 560 44.09 11.38 -12.38
C GLY A 560 42.88 12.23 -11.91
N ALA A 561 43.11 13.34 -11.22
CA ALA A 561 42.03 14.27 -10.85
C ALA A 561 41.38 14.88 -12.10
N ARG A 562 40.04 14.77 -12.21
CA ARG A 562 39.24 15.24 -13.36
C ARG A 562 38.80 16.70 -13.25
N GLY A 563 39.01 17.32 -12.10
CA GLY A 563 38.73 18.74 -11.88
C GLY A 563 39.44 19.24 -10.62
N VAL A 564 40.04 20.42 -10.68
CA VAL A 564 40.67 21.07 -9.53
C VAL A 564 40.06 22.47 -9.40
N THR A 565 39.56 22.79 -8.19
CA THR A 565 39.08 24.14 -7.87
C THR A 565 40.06 24.78 -6.91
N ILE A 566 40.59 25.92 -7.26
CA ILE A 566 41.48 26.72 -6.40
C ILE A 566 40.60 27.76 -5.70
N MET A 567 40.68 27.79 -4.37
CA MET A 567 40.09 28.86 -3.57
C MET A 567 41.24 29.61 -2.89
N SER A 568 41.42 30.86 -3.29
CA SER A 568 42.40 31.79 -2.70
C SER A 568 41.80 32.52 -1.51
#